data_9679486865fe484e7b2ea4abdca69437
#
_entry.id   9679486865fe484e7b2ea4abdca69437
#
_cell.length_a   1.000
_cell.length_b   1.000
_cell.length_c   1.000
_cell.angle_alpha   90.00
_cell.angle_beta   90.00
_cell.angle_gamma   90.00
#
_symmetry.space_group_name_H-M   'P 1'
#
loop_
_entity.id
_entity.type
_entity.pdbx_description
1 polymer ?
#
loop_
_entity_poly.entity_id
_entity_poly.type
_entity_poly.pdbx_seq_one_letter_code
_entity_poly.pdbx_strand_id
1 'polypeptide(L)'
;MSSYKKSLVFCFLLPFFIGCSNKTVEIENNNIKETEKIGFVEVKTKSFELENQYIILALETENQKLYYDARDFYFLLFERTNNYEYFTKYLTMLTQIKDYELVRTQVLKYYLNNIKQEELILRLYTFALFKLDIQKEAVDNGEKLIKLFPNDINYELLGSVYLDQKNSLKAYEFFEKAFEMNKSVNTFFNLTNILYYNLAKKEEAVNKIEQYILLNGHDFNLSIQLLTFYEKEQKIDKIVPFLKEMYNEYKSNNEIMSLNKTKILLVKYLAKDSVSTAIDFLEQNKEEDEVLLSLYKITNQPQKVYDLLEVLYSKSNNIDYLAQQAIIQFEMSEDKKKVLNEVVMKFDRVLYNSDNHIYQNYLAYILIDYDLNVRRGVSLVKKALEKDPKNIAFLDTLAWGEYKLKNCKEAFNQMKKVIDEVGLDDEEIRTHWQKIKECKK
;
A
#
# COMPACT_ATOMS: atom_id res chain seq x y z
N MET A 1 -7.23 6.20 -36.31
CA MET A 1 -6.73 5.16 -35.42
C MET A 1 -5.28 5.47 -35.13
N SER A 2 -5.01 6.21 -34.09
CA SER A 2 -3.67 6.66 -33.68
C SER A 2 -3.38 6.09 -32.29
N SER A 3 -2.37 5.23 -32.25
CA SER A 3 -1.90 4.51 -31.07
C SER A 3 -1.08 5.43 -30.17
N TYR A 4 -1.63 5.86 -29.04
CA TYR A 4 -0.86 6.52 -27.99
C TYR A 4 -0.12 5.46 -27.14
N LYS A 5 1.15 5.25 -27.42
CA LYS A 5 2.09 4.63 -26.48
C LYS A 5 2.43 5.65 -25.40
N LYS A 6 1.73 5.61 -24.27
CA LYS A 6 2.18 6.28 -23.05
C LYS A 6 3.31 5.46 -22.44
N SER A 7 4.53 5.99 -22.59
CA SER A 7 5.68 5.57 -21.78
C SER A 7 5.41 5.94 -20.33
N LEU A 8 5.18 4.95 -19.48
CA LEU A 8 5.15 5.15 -18.03
C LEU A 8 6.59 5.33 -17.54
N VAL A 9 7.01 6.57 -17.48
CA VAL A 9 8.18 6.97 -16.69
C VAL A 9 7.70 6.96 -15.23
N PHE A 10 8.02 5.92 -14.49
CA PHE A 10 7.86 5.89 -13.04
C PHE A 10 8.82 6.91 -12.44
N CYS A 11 8.33 8.14 -12.21
CA CYS A 11 9.00 9.09 -11.32
C CYS A 11 8.86 8.57 -9.89
N PHE A 12 9.85 7.81 -9.41
CA PHE A 12 10.03 7.60 -7.99
C PHE A 12 10.41 8.94 -7.36
N LEU A 13 9.47 9.51 -6.60
CA LEU A 13 9.76 10.57 -5.66
C LEU A 13 10.71 9.98 -4.60
N LEU A 14 11.98 10.31 -4.70
CA LEU A 14 12.93 10.10 -3.61
C LEU A 14 12.41 10.87 -2.39
N PRO A 15 12.09 10.20 -1.28
CA PRO A 15 11.89 10.91 -0.03
C PRO A 15 13.26 11.45 0.38
N PHE A 16 13.45 12.76 0.33
CA PHE A 16 14.57 13.39 1.00
C PHE A 16 14.39 13.26 2.51
N PHE A 17 14.80 12.12 3.04
CA PHE A 17 15.02 12.00 4.47
C PHE A 17 16.34 12.69 4.80
N ILE A 18 16.25 13.87 5.39
CA ILE A 18 17.34 14.43 6.19
C ILE A 18 17.38 13.56 7.45
N GLY A 19 18.11 12.45 7.38
CA GLY A 19 18.38 11.61 8.54
C GLY A 19 19.36 12.32 9.46
N CYS A 20 18.86 12.86 10.57
CA CYS A 20 19.73 13.08 11.74
C CYS A 20 20.12 11.70 12.26
N SER A 21 21.34 11.29 11.97
CA SER A 21 21.97 10.11 12.55
C SER A 21 22.27 10.41 14.03
N ASN A 22 21.41 9.95 14.93
CA ASN A 22 21.75 9.82 16.34
C ASN A 22 22.63 8.58 16.49
N LYS A 23 23.94 8.75 16.43
CA LYS A 23 24.88 7.77 16.96
C LYS A 23 24.82 7.86 18.49
N THR A 24 24.23 6.88 19.12
CA THR A 24 24.46 6.58 20.53
C THR A 24 25.90 6.11 20.68
N VAL A 25 26.70 6.92 21.33
CA VAL A 25 28.06 6.54 21.73
C VAL A 25 27.95 5.89 23.11
N GLU A 26 28.27 4.60 23.19
CA GLU A 26 28.55 3.93 24.46
C GLU A 26 29.83 4.52 25.04
N ILE A 27 29.75 5.04 26.26
CA ILE A 27 30.92 5.58 26.99
C ILE A 27 31.52 4.43 27.79
N GLU A 28 32.66 3.91 27.33
CA GLU A 28 33.57 3.16 28.18
C GLU A 28 34.38 4.14 29.06
N ASN A 29 34.27 3.95 30.36
CA ASN A 29 35.07 4.65 31.33
C ASN A 29 36.56 4.21 31.26
N ASN A 30 37.43 5.09 30.83
CA ASN A 30 38.85 4.99 31.20
C ASN A 30 39.43 6.37 31.55
N ASN A 31 40.04 6.39 32.74
CA ASN A 31 40.73 7.51 33.34
C ASN A 31 41.71 8.23 32.42
N ILE A 32 41.52 9.53 32.24
CA ILE A 32 42.61 10.40 31.81
C ILE A 32 42.48 11.76 32.50
N LYS A 33 43.54 12.11 33.20
CA LYS A 33 43.85 13.48 33.59
C LYS A 33 44.32 14.21 32.34
N GLU A 34 43.55 15.16 31.87
CA GLU A 34 44.06 16.25 31.06
C GLU A 34 43.22 17.50 31.26
N THR A 35 43.89 18.61 31.47
CA THR A 35 43.35 19.95 31.61
C THR A 35 42.59 20.34 30.36
N GLU A 36 41.27 20.33 30.42
CA GLU A 36 40.44 20.90 29.36
C GLU A 36 40.69 22.40 29.25
N LYS A 37 41.26 22.80 28.12
CA LYS A 37 41.11 24.18 27.64
C LYS A 37 39.63 24.36 27.30
N ILE A 38 38.93 25.09 28.15
CA ILE A 38 37.57 25.58 27.81
C ILE A 38 37.71 26.46 26.58
N GLY A 39 37.47 25.88 25.42
CA GLY A 39 37.30 26.64 24.18
C GLY A 39 36.07 27.52 24.33
N PHE A 40 36.27 28.81 24.36
CA PHE A 40 35.15 29.76 24.23
C PHE A 40 34.43 29.45 22.93
N VAL A 41 33.19 28.95 23.01
CA VAL A 41 32.28 28.93 21.87
C VAL A 41 32.02 30.39 21.51
N GLU A 42 32.53 30.80 20.36
CA GLU A 42 32.29 32.13 19.82
C GLU A 42 30.76 32.26 19.62
N VAL A 43 30.11 32.96 20.57
CA VAL A 43 28.70 33.25 20.47
C VAL A 43 28.53 34.20 19.29
N LYS A 44 28.08 33.71 18.15
CA LYS A 44 27.74 34.55 16.99
C LYS A 44 26.82 35.67 17.47
N THR A 45 27.31 36.90 17.39
CA THR A 45 26.52 38.09 17.71
C THR A 45 25.30 38.10 16.78
N LYS A 46 24.11 38.38 17.34
CA LYS A 46 22.90 38.53 16.55
C LYS A 46 23.07 39.61 15.50
N SER A 47 22.72 39.33 14.26
CA SER A 47 22.81 40.32 13.19
C SER A 47 21.73 41.41 13.28
N PHE A 48 20.58 41.07 13.92
CA PHE A 48 19.49 42.02 14.23
C PHE A 48 18.66 41.52 15.44
N GLU A 49 17.95 42.46 16.09
CA GLU A 49 17.29 42.22 17.38
C GLU A 49 16.29 41.05 17.37
N LEU A 50 15.56 40.85 16.28
CA LEU A 50 14.51 39.83 16.15
C LEU A 50 14.98 38.50 15.52
N GLU A 51 16.28 38.32 15.27
CA GLU A 51 16.80 37.14 14.56
C GLU A 51 16.35 35.82 15.21
N ASN A 52 16.46 35.70 16.53
CA ASN A 52 16.03 34.47 17.23
C ASN A 52 14.53 34.20 17.10
N GLN A 53 13.69 35.22 17.05
CA GLN A 53 12.25 35.05 16.90
C GLN A 53 11.93 34.52 15.49
N TYR A 54 12.56 35.08 14.45
CA TYR A 54 12.37 34.60 13.09
C TYR A 54 12.94 33.19 12.88
N ILE A 55 14.04 32.81 13.54
CA ILE A 55 14.54 31.44 13.54
C ILE A 55 13.50 30.49 14.13
N ILE A 56 12.90 30.82 15.28
CA ILE A 56 11.87 30.00 15.92
C ILE A 56 10.66 29.85 15.00
N LEU A 57 10.19 30.95 14.40
CA LEU A 57 9.05 30.92 13.47
C LEU A 57 9.36 30.07 12.21
N ALA A 58 10.55 30.22 11.64
CA ALA A 58 10.99 29.45 10.48
C ALA A 58 11.03 27.94 10.79
N LEU A 59 11.61 27.56 11.94
CA LEU A 59 11.71 26.16 12.37
C LEU A 59 10.31 25.58 12.70
N GLU A 60 9.46 26.34 13.36
CA GLU A 60 8.10 25.91 13.70
C GLU A 60 7.27 25.67 12.45
N THR A 61 7.28 26.62 11.50
CA THR A 61 6.55 26.48 10.23
C THR A 61 7.13 25.37 9.37
N GLU A 62 8.46 25.17 9.33
CA GLU A 62 9.10 24.03 8.67
C GLU A 62 8.62 22.70 9.28
N ASN A 63 8.59 22.59 10.61
CA ASN A 63 8.14 21.40 11.34
C ASN A 63 6.65 21.08 11.07
N GLN A 64 5.82 22.10 11.00
CA GLN A 64 4.40 21.98 10.64
C GLN A 64 4.16 21.75 9.14
N LYS A 65 5.22 21.68 8.31
CA LYS A 65 5.18 21.55 6.84
C LYS A 65 4.47 22.73 6.14
N LEU A 66 4.43 23.88 6.80
CA LEU A 66 3.96 25.15 6.22
C LEU A 66 5.09 25.78 5.41
N TYR A 67 5.48 25.13 4.32
CA TYR A 67 6.70 25.45 3.57
C TYR A 67 6.71 26.83 2.92
N TYR A 68 5.54 27.41 2.61
CA TYR A 68 5.44 28.78 2.11
C TYR A 68 5.85 29.80 3.17
N ASP A 69 5.34 29.65 4.40
CA ASP A 69 5.66 30.54 5.50
C ASP A 69 7.12 30.37 5.94
N ALA A 70 7.58 29.12 6.07
CA ALA A 70 8.99 28.82 6.37
C ALA A 70 9.94 29.44 5.35
N ARG A 71 9.61 29.36 4.06
CA ARG A 71 10.34 30.01 2.97
C ARG A 71 10.52 31.50 3.22
N ASP A 72 9.43 32.19 3.52
CA ASP A 72 9.44 33.64 3.70
C ASP A 72 10.26 34.06 4.92
N PHE A 73 10.19 33.32 6.02
CA PHE A 73 11.03 33.55 7.20
C PHE A 73 12.51 33.29 6.93
N TYR A 74 12.87 32.18 6.25
CA TYR A 74 14.27 31.90 5.89
C TYR A 74 14.82 32.92 4.91
N PHE A 75 14.03 33.41 3.96
CA PHE A 75 14.47 34.45 3.05
C PHE A 75 14.72 35.78 3.78
N LEU A 76 13.83 36.18 4.69
CA LEU A 76 14.01 37.38 5.51
C LEU A 76 15.28 37.26 6.39
N LEU A 77 15.52 36.12 7.01
CA LEU A 77 16.74 35.86 7.78
C LEU A 77 17.98 35.99 6.88
N PHE A 78 17.97 35.45 5.68
CA PHE A 78 19.07 35.59 4.73
C PHE A 78 19.29 37.05 4.31
N GLU A 79 18.25 37.77 3.93
CA GLU A 79 18.38 39.18 3.52
C GLU A 79 18.96 40.08 4.65
N ARG A 80 18.60 39.80 5.91
CA ARG A 80 19.07 40.58 7.05
C ARG A 80 20.47 40.21 7.54
N THR A 81 20.91 38.98 7.34
CA THR A 81 22.16 38.47 7.92
C THR A 81 23.23 38.18 6.88
N ASN A 82 22.85 38.04 5.62
CA ASN A 82 23.68 37.52 4.53
C ASN A 82 24.29 36.13 4.86
N ASN A 83 23.63 35.35 5.74
CA ASN A 83 24.07 34.02 6.16
C ASN A 83 23.56 32.98 5.18
N TYR A 84 24.46 32.26 4.50
CA TYR A 84 24.13 31.25 3.51
C TYR A 84 23.48 29.99 4.10
N GLU A 85 23.55 29.76 5.42
CA GLU A 85 22.77 28.70 6.05
C GLU A 85 21.25 28.96 5.90
N TYR A 86 20.80 30.21 6.09
CA TYR A 86 19.42 30.59 5.88
C TYR A 86 19.04 30.56 4.38
N PHE A 87 19.97 30.96 3.51
CA PHE A 87 19.76 30.84 2.07
C PHE A 87 19.58 29.39 1.63
N THR A 88 20.37 28.47 2.18
CA THR A 88 20.23 27.04 1.93
C THR A 88 18.87 26.51 2.39
N LYS A 89 18.43 26.91 3.58
CA LYS A 89 17.09 26.56 4.09
C LYS A 89 15.98 27.15 3.21
N TYR A 90 16.10 28.39 2.79
CA TYR A 90 15.19 29.03 1.84
C TYR A 90 15.06 28.24 0.53
N LEU A 91 16.18 27.87 -0.09
CA LEU A 91 16.20 27.06 -1.32
C LEU A 91 15.60 25.68 -1.10
N THR A 92 15.82 25.09 0.09
CA THR A 92 15.21 23.82 0.48
C THR A 92 13.68 23.95 0.50
N MET A 93 13.13 25.01 1.11
CA MET A 93 11.68 25.24 1.14
C MET A 93 11.11 25.45 -0.26
N LEU A 94 11.81 26.21 -1.11
CA LEU A 94 11.43 26.37 -2.53
C LEU A 94 11.37 25.02 -3.26
N THR A 95 12.31 24.13 -2.97
CA THR A 95 12.34 22.79 -3.56
C THR A 95 11.17 21.94 -3.07
N GLN A 96 10.78 22.05 -1.79
CA GLN A 96 9.62 21.36 -1.22
C GLN A 96 8.31 21.78 -1.88
N ILE A 97 8.15 23.08 -2.15
CA ILE A 97 6.97 23.61 -2.86
C ILE A 97 7.10 23.49 -4.39
N LYS A 98 8.19 22.91 -4.89
CA LYS A 98 8.49 22.68 -6.31
C LYS A 98 8.63 23.96 -7.14
N ASP A 99 8.98 25.08 -6.52
CA ASP A 99 9.27 26.34 -7.23
C ASP A 99 10.71 26.38 -7.72
N TYR A 100 11.00 25.51 -8.69
CA TYR A 100 12.36 25.34 -9.22
C TYR A 100 12.86 26.55 -10.01
N GLU A 101 11.97 27.31 -10.65
CA GLU A 101 12.36 28.54 -11.36
C GLU A 101 12.84 29.61 -10.37
N LEU A 102 12.18 29.70 -9.21
CA LEU A 102 12.64 30.63 -8.17
C LEU A 102 13.95 30.14 -7.53
N VAL A 103 14.16 28.84 -7.34
CA VAL A 103 15.48 28.31 -6.94
C VAL A 103 16.56 28.76 -7.89
N ARG A 104 16.32 28.59 -9.21
CA ARG A 104 17.27 28.98 -10.25
C ARG A 104 17.59 30.47 -10.20
N THR A 105 16.58 31.31 -10.21
CA THR A 105 16.76 32.77 -10.26
C THR A 105 17.46 33.30 -8.99
N GLN A 106 17.15 32.77 -7.82
CA GLN A 106 17.77 33.18 -6.55
C GLN A 106 19.23 32.74 -6.47
N VAL A 107 19.58 31.54 -6.94
CA VAL A 107 20.98 31.09 -7.00
C VAL A 107 21.79 31.94 -7.97
N LEU A 108 21.25 32.25 -9.16
CA LEU A 108 21.88 33.15 -10.12
C LEU A 108 22.13 34.54 -9.51
N LYS A 109 21.18 35.08 -8.78
CA LYS A 109 21.25 36.42 -8.21
C LYS A 109 22.23 36.52 -7.05
N TYR A 110 22.22 35.55 -6.11
CA TYR A 110 22.89 35.71 -4.83
C TYR A 110 24.12 34.81 -4.65
N TYR A 111 24.28 33.75 -5.47
CA TYR A 111 25.26 32.73 -5.13
C TYR A 111 26.32 32.44 -6.20
N LEU A 112 26.00 32.47 -7.51
CA LEU A 112 26.95 32.02 -8.54
C LEU A 112 28.28 32.77 -8.56
N ASN A 113 28.29 34.00 -8.10
CA ASN A 113 29.52 34.83 -8.02
C ASN A 113 30.26 34.67 -6.68
N ASN A 114 29.77 33.76 -5.79
CA ASN A 114 30.39 33.56 -4.49
C ASN A 114 31.66 32.72 -4.62
N ILE A 115 32.71 33.15 -3.91
CA ILE A 115 34.02 32.44 -3.92
C ILE A 115 33.93 31.12 -3.18
N LYS A 116 33.16 31.07 -2.08
CA LYS A 116 32.96 29.87 -1.29
C LYS A 116 31.78 29.06 -1.87
N GLN A 117 32.08 27.85 -2.31
CA GLN A 117 31.05 26.96 -2.82
C GLN A 117 30.47 26.12 -1.68
N GLU A 118 29.14 26.01 -1.62
CA GLU A 118 28.40 25.22 -0.64
C GLU A 118 27.73 24.05 -1.36
N GLU A 119 27.99 22.84 -0.88
CA GLU A 119 27.52 21.60 -1.53
C GLU A 119 25.99 21.58 -1.73
N LEU A 120 25.23 21.85 -0.66
CA LEU A 120 23.77 21.72 -0.72
C LEU A 120 23.15 22.75 -1.66
N ILE A 121 23.69 23.96 -1.75
CA ILE A 121 23.21 24.99 -2.71
C ILE A 121 23.46 24.52 -4.14
N LEU A 122 24.65 24.01 -4.46
CA LEU A 122 24.95 23.49 -5.80
C LEU A 122 24.08 22.29 -6.13
N ARG A 123 23.81 21.42 -5.16
CA ARG A 123 22.91 20.25 -5.32
C ARG A 123 21.49 20.68 -5.62
N LEU A 124 20.91 21.59 -4.82
CA LEU A 124 19.57 22.12 -5.03
C LEU A 124 19.43 22.84 -6.38
N TYR A 125 20.47 23.58 -6.76
CA TYR A 125 20.52 24.26 -8.07
C TYR A 125 20.56 23.25 -9.22
N THR A 126 21.45 22.27 -9.18
CA THR A 126 21.54 21.20 -10.17
C THR A 126 20.19 20.45 -10.28
N PHE A 127 19.56 20.16 -9.14
CA PHE A 127 18.26 19.50 -9.10
C PHE A 127 17.15 20.38 -9.70
N ALA A 128 17.15 21.68 -9.42
CA ALA A 128 16.19 22.61 -10.00
C ALA A 128 16.35 22.71 -11.52
N LEU A 129 17.58 22.84 -12.03
CA LEU A 129 17.89 22.82 -13.46
C LEU A 129 17.42 21.53 -14.13
N PHE A 130 17.65 20.38 -13.48
CA PHE A 130 17.16 19.08 -13.94
C PHE A 130 15.62 19.05 -14.02
N LYS A 131 14.92 19.56 -13.00
CA LYS A 131 13.46 19.62 -12.99
C LYS A 131 12.84 20.60 -13.99
N LEU A 132 13.59 21.62 -14.38
CA LEU A 132 13.22 22.59 -15.40
C LEU A 132 13.59 22.17 -16.83
N ASP A 133 14.17 20.97 -17.00
CA ASP A 133 14.68 20.47 -18.28
C ASP A 133 15.75 21.39 -18.94
N ILE A 134 16.53 22.11 -18.10
CA ILE A 134 17.66 22.93 -18.56
C ILE A 134 18.91 22.05 -18.60
N GLN A 135 18.91 21.12 -19.53
CA GLN A 135 19.80 19.96 -19.58
C GLN A 135 21.28 20.30 -19.55
N LYS A 136 21.72 21.27 -20.38
CA LYS A 136 23.14 21.65 -20.47
C LYS A 136 23.67 22.19 -19.15
N GLU A 137 22.95 23.17 -18.57
CA GLU A 137 23.37 23.77 -17.29
C GLU A 137 23.32 22.75 -16.15
N ALA A 138 22.34 21.83 -16.15
CA ALA A 138 22.23 20.77 -15.17
C ALA A 138 23.46 19.83 -15.20
N VAL A 139 23.95 19.48 -16.39
CA VAL A 139 25.18 18.68 -16.53
C VAL A 139 26.40 19.47 -16.05
N ASP A 140 26.59 20.69 -16.57
CA ASP A 140 27.77 21.51 -16.26
C ASP A 140 27.88 21.74 -14.72
N ASN A 141 26.75 22.04 -14.06
CA ASN A 141 26.72 22.19 -12.59
C ASN A 141 26.83 20.86 -11.83
N GLY A 142 26.26 19.78 -12.35
CA GLY A 142 26.38 18.45 -11.78
C GLY A 142 27.84 17.93 -11.83
N GLU A 143 28.54 18.14 -12.95
CA GLU A 143 29.95 17.80 -13.07
C GLU A 143 30.83 18.65 -12.13
N LYS A 144 30.50 19.96 -11.99
CA LYS A 144 31.15 20.82 -10.99
C LYS A 144 30.89 20.33 -9.58
N LEU A 145 29.64 19.93 -9.27
CA LEU A 145 29.23 19.44 -7.96
C LEU A 145 30.02 18.21 -7.56
N ILE A 146 30.11 17.18 -8.40
CA ILE A 146 30.86 15.96 -8.09
C ILE A 146 32.37 16.16 -8.06
N LYS A 147 32.89 17.16 -8.77
CA LYS A 147 34.31 17.51 -8.73
C LYS A 147 34.69 18.13 -7.38
N LEU A 148 33.82 18.93 -6.79
CA LEU A 148 34.04 19.60 -5.50
C LEU A 148 33.63 18.73 -4.32
N PHE A 149 32.57 17.98 -4.47
CA PHE A 149 31.92 17.18 -3.41
C PHE A 149 31.57 15.79 -3.95
N PRO A 150 32.58 14.91 -4.12
CA PRO A 150 32.39 13.55 -4.64
C PRO A 150 31.77 12.65 -3.55
N ASN A 151 30.45 12.50 -3.58
CA ASN A 151 29.71 11.56 -2.72
C ASN A 151 28.58 10.89 -3.48
N ASP A 152 28.00 9.88 -2.87
CA ASP A 152 26.96 9.03 -3.46
C ASP A 152 25.73 9.82 -3.93
N ILE A 153 25.23 10.74 -3.09
CA ILE A 153 24.04 11.54 -3.41
C ILE A 153 24.28 12.40 -4.67
N ASN A 154 25.45 13.01 -4.78
CA ASN A 154 25.79 13.86 -5.91
C ASN A 154 26.03 13.05 -7.19
N TYR A 155 26.59 11.84 -7.06
CA TYR A 155 26.72 10.91 -8.18
C TYR A 155 25.34 10.40 -8.65
N GLU A 156 24.42 10.07 -7.74
CA GLU A 156 23.05 9.68 -8.11
C GLU A 156 22.30 10.81 -8.83
N LEU A 157 22.43 12.05 -8.35
CA LEU A 157 21.83 13.21 -9.00
C LEU A 157 22.36 13.37 -10.42
N LEU A 158 23.67 13.36 -10.61
CA LEU A 158 24.27 13.50 -11.94
C LEU A 158 23.92 12.31 -12.85
N GLY A 159 23.91 11.10 -12.31
CA GLY A 159 23.43 9.92 -13.01
C GLY A 159 22.00 10.08 -13.51
N SER A 160 21.13 10.64 -12.68
CA SER A 160 19.73 10.95 -13.05
C SER A 160 19.63 11.98 -14.15
N VAL A 161 20.46 13.03 -14.10
CA VAL A 161 20.54 14.06 -15.16
C VAL A 161 20.95 13.44 -16.49
N TYR A 162 21.98 12.58 -16.50
CA TYR A 162 22.42 11.91 -17.72
C TYR A 162 21.41 10.89 -18.24
N LEU A 163 20.67 10.24 -17.35
CA LEU A 163 19.62 9.30 -17.74
C LEU A 163 18.48 10.01 -18.49
N ASP A 164 18.08 11.19 -18.02
CA ASP A 164 17.08 12.03 -18.67
C ASP A 164 17.54 12.50 -20.06
N GLN A 165 18.82 12.81 -20.21
CA GLN A 165 19.45 13.10 -21.51
C GLN A 165 19.60 11.88 -22.42
N LYS A 166 19.11 10.71 -22.01
CA LYS A 166 19.29 9.43 -22.73
C LYS A 166 20.76 8.99 -22.88
N ASN A 167 21.67 9.55 -22.09
CA ASN A 167 23.05 9.10 -22.02
C ASN A 167 23.19 7.99 -20.96
N SER A 168 22.64 6.83 -21.30
CA SER A 168 22.51 5.70 -20.37
C SER A 168 23.87 5.14 -19.91
N LEU A 169 24.92 5.27 -20.73
CA LEU A 169 26.27 4.80 -20.35
C LEU A 169 26.84 5.66 -19.21
N LYS A 170 26.82 6.98 -19.34
CA LYS A 170 27.26 7.89 -18.27
C LYS A 170 26.38 7.77 -17.04
N ALA A 171 25.06 7.65 -17.22
CA ALA A 171 24.14 7.41 -16.11
C ALA A 171 24.55 6.16 -15.33
N TYR A 172 24.80 5.05 -16.01
CA TYR A 172 25.24 3.80 -15.38
C TYR A 172 26.56 4.01 -14.60
N GLU A 173 27.58 4.63 -15.20
CA GLU A 173 28.87 4.90 -14.54
C GLU A 173 28.70 5.70 -13.23
N PHE A 174 27.81 6.69 -13.20
CA PHE A 174 27.60 7.51 -12.00
C PHE A 174 26.76 6.78 -10.94
N PHE A 175 25.75 6.02 -11.32
CA PHE A 175 25.02 5.16 -10.39
C PHE A 175 25.92 4.03 -9.82
N GLU A 176 26.84 3.50 -10.64
CA GLU A 176 27.81 2.50 -10.17
C GLU A 176 28.75 3.07 -9.11
N LYS A 177 29.32 4.30 -9.34
CA LYS A 177 30.12 5.00 -8.33
C LYS A 177 29.33 5.29 -7.06
N ALA A 178 28.08 5.72 -7.17
CA ALA A 178 27.22 5.93 -6.02
C ALA A 178 27.01 4.64 -5.23
N PHE A 179 26.73 3.54 -5.91
CA PHE A 179 26.55 2.23 -5.29
C PHE A 179 27.83 1.70 -4.63
N GLU A 180 28.99 1.93 -5.23
CA GLU A 180 30.27 1.57 -4.61
C GLU A 180 30.48 2.24 -3.26
N MET A 181 29.97 3.48 -3.11
CA MET A 181 30.11 4.28 -1.88
C MET A 181 29.05 3.93 -0.82
N ASN A 182 27.78 3.79 -1.20
CA ASN A 182 26.69 3.67 -0.23
C ASN A 182 26.15 2.24 -0.05
N LYS A 183 26.41 1.35 -1.00
CA LYS A 183 25.86 -0.02 -1.04
C LYS A 183 24.33 -0.08 -0.89
N SER A 184 23.66 1.00 -1.24
CA SER A 184 22.21 1.14 -1.08
C SER A 184 21.46 0.23 -2.06
N VAL A 185 20.47 -0.50 -1.56
CA VAL A 185 19.55 -1.31 -2.40
C VAL A 185 18.83 -0.45 -3.45
N ASN A 186 18.45 0.76 -3.09
CA ASN A 186 17.77 1.68 -4.02
C ASN A 186 18.69 2.12 -5.17
N THR A 187 19.94 2.42 -4.88
CA THR A 187 20.94 2.73 -5.91
C THR A 187 21.17 1.55 -6.83
N PHE A 188 21.26 0.34 -6.25
CA PHE A 188 21.42 -0.90 -7.00
C PHE A 188 20.20 -1.23 -7.86
N PHE A 189 19.01 -0.98 -7.35
CA PHE A 189 17.74 -1.11 -8.10
C PHE A 189 17.75 -0.19 -9.35
N ASN A 190 18.18 1.06 -9.21
CA ASN A 190 18.29 1.99 -10.33
C ASN A 190 19.36 1.54 -11.34
N LEU A 191 20.52 1.10 -10.84
CA LEU A 191 21.63 0.60 -11.67
C LEU A 191 21.19 -0.56 -12.55
N THR A 192 20.50 -1.55 -11.97
CA THR A 192 20.03 -2.73 -12.69
C THR A 192 18.88 -2.41 -13.66
N ASN A 193 18.03 -1.41 -13.35
CA ASN A 193 17.05 -0.87 -14.29
C ASN A 193 17.71 -0.26 -15.53
N ILE A 194 18.78 0.54 -15.34
CA ILE A 194 19.52 1.15 -16.44
C ILE A 194 20.11 0.06 -17.33
N LEU A 195 20.74 -0.97 -16.75
CA LEU A 195 21.26 -2.11 -17.49
C LEU A 195 20.17 -2.77 -18.34
N TYR A 196 19.02 -3.08 -17.72
CA TYR A 196 17.97 -3.85 -18.37
C TYR A 196 17.24 -3.05 -19.46
N TYR A 197 16.78 -1.84 -19.14
CA TYR A 197 15.88 -1.07 -20.02
C TYR A 197 16.62 -0.12 -20.96
N ASN A 198 17.72 0.48 -20.52
CA ASN A 198 18.37 1.53 -21.27
C ASN A 198 19.60 1.04 -22.05
N LEU A 199 20.35 0.11 -21.48
CA LEU A 199 21.54 -0.47 -22.13
C LEU A 199 21.27 -1.79 -22.82
N ALA A 200 20.06 -2.33 -22.71
CA ALA A 200 19.63 -3.62 -23.24
C ALA A 200 20.51 -4.82 -22.77
N LYS A 201 21.23 -4.67 -21.67
CA LYS A 201 22.08 -5.70 -21.05
C LYS A 201 21.27 -6.54 -20.08
N LYS A 202 20.22 -7.18 -20.58
CA LYS A 202 19.19 -7.85 -19.80
C LYS A 202 19.74 -9.00 -18.93
N GLU A 203 20.57 -9.85 -19.52
CA GLU A 203 21.17 -10.98 -18.82
C GLU A 203 22.12 -10.52 -17.71
N GLU A 204 22.94 -9.48 -17.98
CA GLU A 204 23.81 -8.87 -16.97
C GLU A 204 23.01 -8.31 -15.79
N ALA A 205 21.88 -7.63 -16.05
CA ALA A 205 21.00 -7.09 -15.03
C ALA A 205 20.40 -8.20 -14.14
N VAL A 206 19.90 -9.26 -14.76
CA VAL A 206 19.35 -10.43 -14.05
C VAL A 206 20.42 -11.08 -13.17
N ASN A 207 21.59 -11.38 -13.74
CA ASN A 207 22.69 -12.04 -13.02
C ASN A 207 23.18 -11.17 -11.83
N LYS A 208 23.27 -9.84 -11.99
CA LYS A 208 23.65 -8.94 -10.89
C LYS A 208 22.65 -8.99 -9.74
N ILE A 209 21.34 -9.04 -10.02
CA ILE A 209 20.31 -9.13 -8.96
C ILE A 209 20.35 -10.51 -8.30
N GLU A 210 20.43 -11.60 -9.07
CA GLU A 210 20.54 -12.96 -8.53
C GLU A 210 21.75 -13.08 -7.57
N GLN A 211 22.91 -12.55 -7.97
CA GLN A 211 24.11 -12.52 -7.12
C GLN A 211 23.94 -11.65 -5.87
N TYR A 212 23.30 -10.49 -6.01
CA TYR A 212 23.04 -9.61 -4.87
C TYR A 212 22.15 -10.29 -3.82
N ILE A 213 21.07 -10.94 -4.27
CA ILE A 213 20.15 -11.66 -3.39
C ILE A 213 20.85 -12.84 -2.71
N LEU A 214 21.67 -13.58 -3.45
CA LEU A 214 22.43 -14.70 -2.89
C LEU A 214 23.36 -14.28 -1.74
N LEU A 215 23.92 -13.08 -1.81
CA LEU A 215 24.87 -12.56 -0.81
C LEU A 215 24.22 -11.80 0.37
N ASN A 216 23.07 -11.17 0.13
CA ASN A 216 22.47 -10.22 1.07
C ASN A 216 21.05 -10.63 1.52
N GLY A 217 20.48 -11.69 0.95
CA GLY A 217 19.08 -12.05 1.15
C GLY A 217 18.12 -11.26 0.27
N HIS A 218 16.83 -11.54 0.43
CA HIS A 218 15.77 -10.91 -0.35
C HIS A 218 15.41 -9.52 0.17
N ASP A 219 15.67 -8.48 -0.63
CA ASP A 219 14.94 -7.21 -0.53
C ASP A 219 13.66 -7.32 -1.36
N PHE A 220 12.52 -6.90 -0.81
CA PHE A 220 11.22 -7.08 -1.47
C PHE A 220 11.15 -6.37 -2.83
N ASN A 221 11.58 -5.12 -2.92
CA ASN A 221 11.49 -4.34 -4.15
C ASN A 221 12.43 -4.88 -5.24
N LEU A 222 13.65 -5.23 -4.85
CA LEU A 222 14.63 -5.81 -5.75
C LEU A 222 14.18 -7.18 -6.25
N SER A 223 13.58 -7.99 -5.38
CA SER A 223 13.02 -9.29 -5.74
C SER A 223 11.85 -9.18 -6.70
N ILE A 224 10.96 -8.20 -6.52
CA ILE A 224 9.88 -7.90 -7.47
C ILE A 224 10.42 -7.42 -8.82
N GLN A 225 11.51 -6.64 -8.82
CA GLN A 225 12.18 -6.25 -10.06
C GLN A 225 12.69 -7.49 -10.82
N LEU A 226 13.35 -8.42 -10.12
CA LEU A 226 13.83 -9.67 -10.73
C LEU A 226 12.70 -10.52 -11.29
N LEU A 227 11.60 -10.66 -10.54
CA LEU A 227 10.40 -11.35 -11.03
C LEU A 227 9.85 -10.71 -12.31
N THR A 228 9.83 -9.36 -12.36
CA THR A 228 9.41 -8.63 -13.55
C THR A 228 10.34 -8.91 -14.75
N PHE A 229 11.64 -9.04 -14.48
CA PHE A 229 12.60 -9.41 -15.54
C PHE A 229 12.40 -10.86 -16.01
N TYR A 230 12.16 -11.81 -15.08
CA TYR A 230 11.84 -13.19 -15.46
C TYR A 230 10.57 -13.27 -16.33
N GLU A 231 9.50 -12.54 -15.96
CA GLU A 231 8.28 -12.51 -16.77
C GLU A 231 8.54 -11.98 -18.19
N LYS A 232 9.28 -10.88 -18.31
CA LYS A 232 9.60 -10.27 -19.61
C LYS A 232 10.50 -11.13 -20.49
N GLU A 233 11.39 -11.87 -19.86
CA GLU A 233 12.29 -12.82 -20.56
C GLU A 233 11.67 -14.22 -20.70
N GLN A 234 10.37 -14.39 -20.34
CA GLN A 234 9.63 -15.64 -20.41
C GLN A 234 10.27 -16.80 -19.62
N LYS A 235 11.04 -16.50 -18.59
CA LYS A 235 11.65 -17.47 -17.66
C LYS A 235 10.65 -17.88 -16.58
N ILE A 236 9.46 -18.33 -16.99
CA ILE A 236 8.33 -18.59 -16.09
C ILE A 236 8.64 -19.73 -15.10
N ASP A 237 9.46 -20.69 -15.53
CA ASP A 237 9.95 -21.81 -14.73
C ASP A 237 10.74 -21.37 -13.48
N LYS A 238 11.40 -20.22 -13.53
CA LYS A 238 12.14 -19.65 -12.38
C LYS A 238 11.24 -18.97 -11.33
N ILE A 239 10.04 -18.54 -11.70
CA ILE A 239 9.21 -17.65 -10.85
C ILE A 239 8.74 -18.36 -9.59
N VAL A 240 8.14 -19.55 -9.72
CA VAL A 240 7.60 -20.27 -8.56
C VAL A 240 8.70 -20.71 -7.59
N PRO A 241 9.82 -21.30 -8.04
CA PRO A 241 10.94 -21.60 -7.14
C PRO A 241 11.44 -20.36 -6.39
N PHE A 242 11.69 -19.28 -7.10
CA PHE A 242 12.15 -18.02 -6.51
C PHE A 242 11.17 -17.45 -5.46
N LEU A 243 9.87 -17.45 -5.76
CA LEU A 243 8.84 -17.01 -4.80
C LEU A 243 8.77 -17.91 -3.56
N LYS A 244 9.04 -19.22 -3.70
CA LYS A 244 9.13 -20.15 -2.56
C LYS A 244 10.34 -19.85 -1.68
N GLU A 245 11.49 -19.56 -2.27
CA GLU A 245 12.69 -19.15 -1.53
C GLU A 245 12.42 -17.86 -0.75
N MET A 246 11.91 -16.85 -1.43
CA MET A 246 11.53 -15.56 -0.84
C MET A 246 10.51 -15.72 0.31
N TYR A 247 9.49 -16.57 0.12
CA TYR A 247 8.50 -16.87 1.15
C TYR A 247 9.14 -17.52 2.39
N ASN A 248 10.01 -18.52 2.19
CA ASN A 248 10.65 -19.24 3.28
C ASN A 248 11.61 -18.32 4.07
N GLU A 249 12.35 -17.44 3.39
CA GLU A 249 13.24 -16.48 4.02
C GLU A 249 12.46 -15.49 4.89
N TYR A 250 11.42 -14.84 4.34
CA TYR A 250 10.60 -13.91 5.13
C TYR A 250 9.87 -14.59 6.28
N LYS A 251 9.47 -15.84 6.11
CA LYS A 251 8.88 -16.64 7.20
C LYS A 251 9.88 -16.90 8.32
N SER A 252 11.11 -17.26 7.98
CA SER A 252 12.19 -17.51 8.97
C SER A 252 12.61 -16.24 9.70
N ASN A 253 12.59 -15.10 9.01
CA ASN A 253 12.98 -13.78 9.55
C ASN A 253 11.84 -13.06 10.28
N ASN A 254 10.62 -13.61 10.32
CA ASN A 254 9.42 -12.95 10.88
C ASN A 254 9.06 -11.62 10.19
N GLU A 255 9.35 -11.46 8.90
CA GLU A 255 9.03 -10.27 8.12
C GLU A 255 7.58 -10.31 7.62
N ILE A 256 6.61 -10.14 8.51
CA ILE A 256 5.17 -10.38 8.28
C ILE A 256 4.63 -9.67 7.04
N MET A 257 5.03 -8.40 6.82
CA MET A 257 4.52 -7.63 5.68
C MET A 257 5.02 -8.19 4.34
N SER A 258 6.33 -8.45 4.22
CA SER A 258 6.96 -9.02 3.03
C SER A 258 6.46 -10.44 2.79
N LEU A 259 6.33 -11.24 3.85
CA LEU A 259 5.79 -12.60 3.82
C LEU A 259 4.37 -12.63 3.23
N ASN A 260 3.44 -11.80 3.73
CA ASN A 260 2.07 -11.79 3.25
C ASN A 260 1.96 -11.36 1.77
N LYS A 261 2.73 -10.36 1.36
CA LYS A 261 2.79 -9.95 -0.05
C LYS A 261 3.34 -11.05 -0.95
N THR A 262 4.40 -11.73 -0.51
CA THR A 262 5.02 -12.84 -1.24
C THR A 262 4.09 -14.03 -1.34
N LYS A 263 3.38 -14.38 -0.24
CA LYS A 263 2.36 -15.42 -0.22
C LYS A 263 1.27 -15.19 -1.27
N ILE A 264 0.73 -13.98 -1.35
CA ILE A 264 -0.30 -13.64 -2.34
C ILE A 264 0.21 -13.81 -3.77
N LEU A 265 1.45 -13.37 -4.04
CA LEU A 265 2.09 -13.57 -5.35
C LEU A 265 2.30 -15.06 -5.67
N LEU A 266 2.83 -15.81 -4.73
CA LEU A 266 3.09 -17.22 -4.89
C LEU A 266 1.81 -18.03 -5.16
N VAL A 267 0.74 -17.76 -4.38
CA VAL A 267 -0.59 -18.35 -4.60
C VAL A 267 -1.11 -18.03 -5.99
N LYS A 268 -0.97 -16.77 -6.42
CA LYS A 268 -1.37 -16.35 -7.78
C LYS A 268 -0.66 -17.13 -8.88
N TYR A 269 0.65 -17.38 -8.72
CA TYR A 269 1.42 -18.13 -9.73
C TYR A 269 1.13 -19.62 -9.68
N LEU A 270 0.98 -20.21 -8.49
CA LEU A 270 0.59 -21.61 -8.33
C LEU A 270 -0.81 -21.88 -8.91
N ALA A 271 -1.75 -20.97 -8.67
CA ALA A 271 -3.12 -21.08 -9.17
C ALA A 271 -3.24 -20.93 -10.71
N LYS A 272 -2.25 -20.33 -11.39
CA LYS A 272 -2.20 -20.33 -12.88
C LYS A 272 -2.03 -21.73 -13.45
N ASP A 273 -1.30 -22.59 -12.76
CA ASP A 273 -1.12 -23.98 -13.13
C ASP A 273 -2.33 -24.81 -12.67
N SER A 274 -2.63 -24.78 -11.37
CA SER A 274 -3.81 -25.40 -10.78
C SER A 274 -4.14 -24.74 -9.43
N VAL A 275 -5.44 -24.46 -9.21
CA VAL A 275 -5.92 -23.98 -7.91
C VAL A 275 -5.62 -24.98 -6.79
N SER A 276 -5.63 -26.29 -7.10
CA SER A 276 -5.25 -27.35 -6.16
C SER A 276 -3.83 -27.19 -5.66
N THR A 277 -2.87 -26.87 -6.55
CA THR A 277 -1.47 -26.67 -6.17
C THR A 277 -1.32 -25.50 -5.18
N ALA A 278 -2.12 -24.44 -5.35
CA ALA A 278 -2.12 -23.32 -4.42
C ALA A 278 -2.70 -23.71 -3.05
N ILE A 279 -3.77 -24.51 -3.04
CA ILE A 279 -4.37 -25.04 -1.81
C ILE A 279 -3.37 -25.93 -1.09
N ASP A 280 -2.76 -26.90 -1.79
CA ASP A 280 -1.78 -27.83 -1.23
C ASP A 280 -0.61 -27.08 -0.58
N PHE A 281 -0.12 -26.03 -1.21
CA PHE A 281 0.93 -25.19 -0.66
C PHE A 281 0.50 -24.52 0.66
N LEU A 282 -0.69 -23.93 0.71
CA LEU A 282 -1.18 -23.25 1.90
C LEU A 282 -1.44 -24.23 3.05
N GLU A 283 -2.04 -25.40 2.77
CA GLU A 283 -2.29 -26.46 3.75
C GLU A 283 -0.98 -26.99 4.34
N GLN A 284 0.02 -27.31 3.49
CA GLN A 284 1.34 -27.78 3.92
C GLN A 284 2.07 -26.77 4.80
N ASN A 285 1.88 -25.49 4.56
CA ASN A 285 2.49 -24.41 5.33
C ASN A 285 1.65 -23.95 6.52
N LYS A 286 0.47 -24.58 6.76
CA LYS A 286 -0.49 -24.23 7.80
C LYS A 286 -0.95 -22.78 7.75
N GLU A 287 -1.12 -22.28 6.52
CA GLU A 287 -1.62 -20.92 6.27
C GLU A 287 -3.16 -20.91 6.34
N GLU A 288 -3.67 -20.88 7.56
CA GLU A 288 -5.12 -20.84 7.86
C GLU A 288 -5.60 -19.40 7.87
N ASP A 289 -5.86 -18.85 6.69
CA ASP A 289 -6.25 -17.47 6.50
C ASP A 289 -7.34 -17.29 5.43
N GLU A 290 -7.68 -16.00 5.14
CA GLU A 290 -8.71 -15.67 4.17
C GLU A 290 -8.34 -16.05 2.72
N VAL A 291 -7.06 -16.19 2.41
CA VAL A 291 -6.61 -16.62 1.07
C VAL A 291 -7.02 -18.08 0.87
N LEU A 292 -6.70 -18.96 1.83
CA LEU A 292 -7.10 -20.37 1.78
C LEU A 292 -8.63 -20.51 1.81
N LEU A 293 -9.32 -19.70 2.66
CA LEU A 293 -10.79 -19.70 2.72
C LEU A 293 -11.39 -19.37 1.35
N SER A 294 -10.85 -18.38 0.65
CA SER A 294 -11.33 -17.98 -0.67
C SER A 294 -11.12 -19.09 -1.71
N LEU A 295 -9.98 -19.79 -1.66
CA LEU A 295 -9.71 -20.92 -2.56
C LEU A 295 -10.65 -22.09 -2.31
N TYR A 296 -10.96 -22.43 -1.05
CA TYR A 296 -11.95 -23.47 -0.73
C TYR A 296 -13.36 -23.11 -1.23
N LYS A 297 -13.75 -21.83 -1.15
CA LYS A 297 -15.04 -21.37 -1.70
C LYS A 297 -15.09 -21.49 -3.22
N ILE A 298 -14.04 -21.04 -3.93
CA ILE A 298 -13.96 -21.10 -5.40
C ILE A 298 -13.97 -22.55 -5.89
N THR A 299 -13.37 -23.47 -5.15
CA THR A 299 -13.30 -24.89 -5.50
C THR A 299 -14.46 -25.72 -4.93
N ASN A 300 -15.46 -25.06 -4.37
CA ASN A 300 -16.68 -25.68 -3.82
C ASN A 300 -16.38 -26.79 -2.81
N GLN A 301 -15.58 -26.50 -1.78
CA GLN A 301 -15.22 -27.41 -0.69
C GLN A 301 -15.92 -27.00 0.60
N PRO A 302 -17.26 -27.15 0.75
CA PRO A 302 -18.03 -26.53 1.82
C PRO A 302 -17.63 -27.04 3.21
N GLN A 303 -17.23 -28.30 3.37
CA GLN A 303 -16.77 -28.80 4.66
C GLN A 303 -15.46 -28.11 5.09
N LYS A 304 -14.50 -27.97 4.19
CA LYS A 304 -13.25 -27.24 4.51
C LYS A 304 -13.50 -25.76 4.77
N VAL A 305 -14.47 -25.15 4.07
CA VAL A 305 -14.91 -23.77 4.37
C VAL A 305 -15.44 -23.68 5.79
N TYR A 306 -16.31 -24.59 6.20
CA TYR A 306 -16.90 -24.64 7.54
C TYR A 306 -15.82 -24.76 8.63
N ASP A 307 -14.92 -25.73 8.48
CA ASP A 307 -13.84 -26.01 9.43
C ASP A 307 -12.87 -24.83 9.57
N LEU A 308 -12.49 -24.22 8.44
CA LEU A 308 -11.58 -23.07 8.45
C LEU A 308 -12.24 -21.80 9.04
N LEU A 309 -13.55 -21.59 8.81
CA LEU A 309 -14.29 -20.49 9.42
C LEU A 309 -14.34 -20.62 10.95
N GLU A 310 -14.41 -21.83 11.49
CA GLU A 310 -14.34 -22.07 12.93
C GLU A 310 -12.96 -21.66 13.49
N VAL A 311 -11.88 -22.06 12.82
CA VAL A 311 -10.52 -21.67 13.19
C VAL A 311 -10.34 -20.15 13.14
N LEU A 312 -10.78 -19.50 12.05
CA LEU A 312 -10.66 -18.05 11.89
C LEU A 312 -11.48 -17.28 12.92
N TYR A 313 -12.68 -17.77 13.22
CA TYR A 313 -13.51 -17.19 14.27
C TYR A 313 -12.84 -17.32 15.66
N SER A 314 -12.30 -18.50 15.98
CA SER A 314 -11.61 -18.72 17.26
C SER A 314 -10.37 -17.84 17.45
N LYS A 315 -9.64 -17.54 16.37
CA LYS A 315 -8.44 -16.71 16.39
C LYS A 315 -8.74 -15.21 16.52
N SER A 316 -9.83 -14.73 15.89
CA SER A 316 -10.07 -13.29 15.71
C SER A 316 -11.29 -12.75 16.46
N ASN A 317 -12.22 -13.62 16.89
CA ASN A 317 -13.57 -13.28 17.33
C ASN A 317 -14.36 -12.42 16.31
N ASN A 318 -13.96 -12.46 15.05
CA ASN A 318 -14.69 -11.74 14.01
C ASN A 318 -16.04 -12.42 13.75
N ILE A 319 -17.10 -11.69 14.07
CA ILE A 319 -18.47 -12.20 14.03
C ILE A 319 -18.95 -12.59 12.61
N ASP A 320 -18.32 -12.01 11.57
CA ASP A 320 -18.64 -12.36 10.18
C ASP A 320 -18.25 -13.80 9.84
N TYR A 321 -17.18 -14.35 10.44
CA TYR A 321 -16.85 -15.77 10.26
C TYR A 321 -17.89 -16.69 10.86
N LEU A 322 -18.45 -16.33 12.02
CA LEU A 322 -19.53 -17.07 12.64
C LEU A 322 -20.81 -17.03 11.78
N ALA A 323 -21.12 -15.88 11.20
CA ALA A 323 -22.26 -15.75 10.29
C ALA A 323 -22.08 -16.61 9.03
N GLN A 324 -20.91 -16.54 8.40
CA GLN A 324 -20.59 -17.36 7.22
C GLN A 324 -20.60 -18.86 7.56
N GLN A 325 -20.14 -19.24 8.74
CA GLN A 325 -20.19 -20.63 9.21
C GLN A 325 -21.64 -21.10 9.38
N ALA A 326 -22.53 -20.25 9.92
CA ALA A 326 -23.93 -20.57 10.04
C ALA A 326 -24.61 -20.77 8.67
N ILE A 327 -24.28 -19.91 7.70
CA ILE A 327 -24.76 -20.01 6.32
C ILE A 327 -24.31 -21.34 5.68
N ILE A 328 -23.01 -21.61 5.70
CA ILE A 328 -22.46 -22.85 5.11
C ILE A 328 -23.04 -24.10 5.78
N GLN A 329 -23.18 -24.10 7.11
CA GLN A 329 -23.76 -25.21 7.87
C GLN A 329 -25.21 -25.48 7.40
N PHE A 330 -25.98 -24.42 7.22
CA PHE A 330 -27.34 -24.55 6.70
C PHE A 330 -27.36 -25.04 5.26
N GLU A 331 -26.55 -24.45 4.38
CA GLU A 331 -26.53 -24.80 2.97
C GLU A 331 -26.06 -26.23 2.69
N MET A 332 -25.03 -26.71 3.37
CA MET A 332 -24.48 -28.07 3.16
C MET A 332 -25.30 -29.20 3.78
N SER A 333 -26.20 -28.89 4.72
CA SER A 333 -27.00 -29.92 5.38
C SER A 333 -28.05 -30.50 4.43
N GLU A 334 -28.07 -31.81 4.24
CA GLU A 334 -29.15 -32.50 3.51
C GLU A 334 -30.49 -32.41 4.26
N ASP A 335 -30.47 -32.54 5.58
CA ASP A 335 -31.64 -32.38 6.45
C ASP A 335 -31.53 -31.06 7.21
N LYS A 336 -32.07 -30.00 6.64
CA LYS A 336 -32.05 -28.63 7.21
C LYS A 336 -32.55 -28.60 8.64
N LYS A 337 -33.58 -29.42 8.97
CA LYS A 337 -34.20 -29.38 10.28
C LYS A 337 -33.25 -29.78 11.42
N LYS A 338 -32.26 -30.64 11.16
CA LYS A 338 -31.28 -31.06 12.17
C LYS A 338 -30.34 -29.94 12.61
N VAL A 339 -30.09 -28.98 11.75
CA VAL A 339 -29.13 -27.89 12.01
C VAL A 339 -29.79 -26.58 12.43
N LEU A 340 -31.13 -26.45 12.29
CA LEU A 340 -31.84 -25.19 12.54
C LEU A 340 -31.53 -24.54 13.88
N ASN A 341 -31.58 -25.35 14.97
CA ASN A 341 -31.35 -24.80 16.32
C ASN A 341 -29.95 -24.17 16.44
N GLU A 342 -28.92 -24.86 15.94
CA GLU A 342 -27.54 -24.38 16.02
C GLU A 342 -27.34 -23.16 15.12
N VAL A 343 -27.86 -23.17 13.90
CA VAL A 343 -27.80 -22.07 12.97
C VAL A 343 -28.48 -20.81 13.52
N VAL A 344 -29.68 -20.97 14.09
CA VAL A 344 -30.40 -19.87 14.76
C VAL A 344 -29.60 -19.32 15.92
N MET A 345 -29.01 -20.16 16.78
CA MET A 345 -28.18 -19.72 17.91
C MET A 345 -26.93 -18.93 17.41
N LYS A 346 -26.28 -19.38 16.33
CA LYS A 346 -25.16 -18.65 15.73
C LYS A 346 -25.60 -17.27 15.24
N PHE A 347 -26.71 -17.18 14.50
CA PHE A 347 -27.25 -15.89 14.04
C PHE A 347 -27.73 -15.00 15.19
N ASP A 348 -28.28 -15.54 16.26
CA ASP A 348 -28.63 -14.74 17.44
C ASP A 348 -27.41 -14.09 18.05
N ARG A 349 -26.30 -14.82 18.17
CA ARG A 349 -25.02 -14.29 18.62
C ARG A 349 -24.44 -13.24 17.63
N VAL A 350 -24.58 -13.49 16.33
CA VAL A 350 -24.16 -12.53 15.28
C VAL A 350 -24.93 -11.23 15.43
N LEU A 351 -26.27 -11.28 15.49
CA LEU A 351 -27.12 -10.09 15.53
C LEU A 351 -27.14 -9.39 16.90
N TYR A 352 -26.69 -10.05 17.96
CA TYR A 352 -26.43 -9.37 19.22
C TYR A 352 -25.24 -8.39 19.13
N ASN A 353 -24.25 -8.69 18.29
CA ASN A 353 -23.01 -7.91 18.13
C ASN A 353 -22.94 -7.12 16.81
N SER A 354 -23.89 -7.29 15.91
CA SER A 354 -23.89 -6.66 14.57
C SER A 354 -25.30 -6.31 14.12
N ASP A 355 -25.44 -5.15 13.49
CA ASP A 355 -26.69 -4.72 12.88
C ASP A 355 -26.64 -4.88 11.34
N ASN A 356 -26.14 -6.05 10.88
CA ASN A 356 -26.00 -6.36 9.48
C ASN A 356 -27.36 -6.82 8.88
N HIS A 357 -27.88 -6.04 7.93
CA HIS A 357 -29.17 -6.29 7.31
C HIS A 357 -29.22 -7.58 6.46
N ILE A 358 -28.10 -8.03 5.91
CA ILE A 358 -28.01 -9.30 5.18
C ILE A 358 -28.23 -10.46 6.14
N TYR A 359 -27.57 -10.44 7.31
CA TYR A 359 -27.72 -11.48 8.32
C TYR A 359 -29.10 -11.43 9.01
N GLN A 360 -29.68 -10.23 9.16
CA GLN A 360 -31.06 -10.07 9.61
C GLN A 360 -32.04 -10.77 8.67
N ASN A 361 -31.90 -10.57 7.36
CA ASN A 361 -32.75 -11.24 6.38
C ASN A 361 -32.50 -12.75 6.33
N TYR A 362 -31.26 -13.21 6.43
CA TYR A 362 -30.96 -14.64 6.39
C TYR A 362 -31.61 -15.38 7.58
N LEU A 363 -31.48 -14.82 8.80
CA LEU A 363 -32.18 -15.36 9.96
C LEU A 363 -33.70 -15.26 9.81
N ALA A 364 -34.21 -14.13 9.27
CA ALA A 364 -35.64 -13.94 9.01
C ALA A 364 -36.20 -15.03 8.11
N TYR A 365 -35.51 -15.30 6.98
CA TYR A 365 -35.85 -16.37 6.06
C TYR A 365 -35.97 -17.72 6.78
N ILE A 366 -34.97 -18.14 7.54
CA ILE A 366 -34.98 -19.40 8.29
C ILE A 366 -36.18 -19.46 9.28
N LEU A 367 -36.39 -18.41 10.04
CA LEU A 367 -37.47 -18.35 11.04
C LEU A 367 -38.85 -18.40 10.40
N ILE A 368 -39.01 -17.85 9.21
CA ILE A 368 -40.27 -17.80 8.44
C ILE A 368 -40.49 -19.13 7.72
N ASP A 369 -39.51 -19.56 6.92
CA ASP A 369 -39.70 -20.70 6.04
C ASP A 369 -39.93 -22.01 6.81
N TYR A 370 -39.23 -22.20 7.91
CA TYR A 370 -39.35 -23.37 8.76
C TYR A 370 -40.35 -23.22 9.92
N ASP A 371 -41.18 -22.17 9.90
CA ASP A 371 -42.24 -21.90 10.90
C ASP A 371 -41.72 -21.85 12.36
N LEU A 372 -40.44 -21.50 12.59
CA LEU A 372 -39.84 -21.48 13.93
C LEU A 372 -40.34 -20.27 14.73
N ASN A 373 -40.35 -19.08 14.12
CA ASN A 373 -40.91 -17.88 14.73
C ASN A 373 -41.20 -16.83 13.64
N VAL A 374 -42.30 -17.00 12.91
CA VAL A 374 -42.69 -16.16 11.78
C VAL A 374 -42.76 -14.66 12.15
N ARG A 375 -43.32 -14.34 13.36
CA ARG A 375 -43.44 -12.93 13.77
C ARG A 375 -42.09 -12.28 13.98
N ARG A 376 -41.12 -12.99 14.61
CA ARG A 376 -39.75 -12.50 14.77
C ARG A 376 -39.07 -12.35 13.41
N GLY A 377 -39.22 -13.31 12.50
CA GLY A 377 -38.69 -13.24 11.16
C GLY A 377 -39.19 -12.00 10.39
N VAL A 378 -40.51 -11.75 10.41
CA VAL A 378 -41.09 -10.54 9.80
C VAL A 378 -40.52 -9.26 10.43
N SER A 379 -40.31 -9.22 11.74
CA SER A 379 -39.70 -8.05 12.39
C SER A 379 -38.25 -7.83 11.93
N LEU A 380 -37.48 -8.91 11.77
CA LEU A 380 -36.07 -8.82 11.33
C LEU A 380 -35.96 -8.35 9.87
N VAL A 381 -36.76 -8.91 8.96
CA VAL A 381 -36.71 -8.48 7.55
C VAL A 381 -37.22 -7.05 7.37
N LYS A 382 -38.19 -6.58 8.17
CA LYS A 382 -38.59 -5.16 8.15
C LYS A 382 -37.44 -4.26 8.54
N LYS A 383 -36.64 -4.60 9.57
CA LYS A 383 -35.42 -3.86 9.92
C LYS A 383 -34.37 -3.90 8.79
N ALA A 384 -34.20 -5.03 8.13
CA ALA A 384 -33.30 -5.12 6.99
C ALA A 384 -33.73 -4.19 5.83
N LEU A 385 -35.04 -4.11 5.57
CA LEU A 385 -35.62 -3.22 4.55
C LEU A 385 -35.53 -1.73 4.91
N GLU A 386 -35.40 -1.36 6.18
CA GLU A 386 -35.09 0.03 6.56
C GLU A 386 -33.73 0.48 6.01
N LYS A 387 -32.77 -0.43 5.87
CA LYS A 387 -31.44 -0.15 5.32
C LYS A 387 -31.35 -0.32 3.81
N ASP A 388 -32.05 -1.30 3.27
CA ASP A 388 -32.09 -1.55 1.81
C ASP A 388 -33.54 -1.80 1.34
N PRO A 389 -34.33 -0.72 1.16
CA PRO A 389 -35.79 -0.81 0.90
C PRO A 389 -36.16 -1.46 -0.43
N LYS A 390 -35.24 -1.60 -1.35
CA LYS A 390 -35.48 -2.16 -2.70
C LYS A 390 -34.87 -3.55 -2.90
N ASN A 391 -34.30 -4.14 -1.86
CA ASN A 391 -33.68 -5.45 -1.96
C ASN A 391 -34.75 -6.53 -2.23
N ILE A 392 -34.66 -7.16 -3.37
CA ILE A 392 -35.64 -8.13 -3.85
C ILE A 392 -35.74 -9.35 -2.94
N ALA A 393 -34.62 -9.89 -2.45
CA ALA A 393 -34.60 -11.01 -1.53
C ALA A 393 -35.29 -10.68 -0.19
N PHE A 394 -35.13 -9.42 0.28
CA PHE A 394 -35.78 -8.99 1.52
C PHE A 394 -37.30 -8.80 1.32
N LEU A 395 -37.70 -8.27 0.16
CA LEU A 395 -39.10 -8.10 -0.20
C LEU A 395 -39.81 -9.46 -0.35
N ASP A 396 -39.16 -10.46 -0.94
CA ASP A 396 -39.67 -11.82 -1.05
C ASP A 396 -39.84 -12.47 0.34
N THR A 397 -38.77 -12.41 1.19
CA THR A 397 -38.81 -12.90 2.58
C THR A 397 -39.95 -12.25 3.37
N LEU A 398 -40.16 -10.92 3.21
CA LEU A 398 -41.26 -10.22 3.86
C LEU A 398 -42.62 -10.70 3.32
N ALA A 399 -42.77 -10.81 2.00
CA ALA A 399 -44.01 -11.27 1.39
C ALA A 399 -44.40 -12.68 1.88
N TRP A 400 -43.43 -13.58 1.94
CA TRP A 400 -43.60 -14.94 2.45
C TRP A 400 -44.01 -14.95 3.93
N GLY A 401 -43.35 -14.13 4.75
CA GLY A 401 -43.67 -13.99 6.19
C GLY A 401 -45.08 -13.43 6.42
N GLU A 402 -45.50 -12.39 5.68
CA GLU A 402 -46.82 -11.82 5.77
C GLU A 402 -47.90 -12.83 5.29
N TYR A 403 -47.60 -13.65 4.28
CA TYR A 403 -48.48 -14.76 3.86
C TYR A 403 -48.69 -15.77 5.00
N LYS A 404 -47.63 -16.21 5.64
CA LYS A 404 -47.70 -17.16 6.77
C LYS A 404 -48.44 -16.59 7.99
N LEU A 405 -48.42 -15.27 8.17
CA LEU A 405 -49.21 -14.56 9.17
C LEU A 405 -50.65 -14.29 8.73
N LYS A 406 -51.08 -14.73 7.54
CA LYS A 406 -52.42 -14.50 6.93
C LYS A 406 -52.68 -13.02 6.59
N ASN A 407 -51.67 -12.20 6.49
CA ASN A 407 -51.74 -10.81 6.03
C ASN A 407 -51.73 -10.76 4.50
N CYS A 408 -52.73 -11.40 3.85
CA CYS A 408 -52.75 -11.67 2.42
C CYS A 408 -52.59 -10.42 1.52
N LYS A 409 -53.14 -9.27 1.94
CA LYS A 409 -53.06 -8.02 1.17
C LYS A 409 -51.59 -7.51 1.17
N GLU A 410 -50.95 -7.53 2.31
CA GLU A 410 -49.54 -7.07 2.41
C GLU A 410 -48.62 -8.05 1.69
N ALA A 411 -48.79 -9.36 1.87
CA ALA A 411 -48.04 -10.38 1.16
C ALA A 411 -48.09 -10.16 -0.36
N PHE A 412 -49.32 -9.94 -0.89
CA PHE A 412 -49.55 -9.70 -2.31
C PHE A 412 -48.83 -8.41 -2.80
N ASN A 413 -48.92 -7.33 -2.02
CA ASN A 413 -48.34 -6.05 -2.40
C ASN A 413 -46.81 -6.14 -2.46
N GLN A 414 -46.16 -6.82 -1.51
CA GLN A 414 -44.70 -6.96 -1.49
C GLN A 414 -44.25 -7.94 -2.59
N MET A 415 -44.94 -9.07 -2.76
CA MET A 415 -44.60 -10.05 -3.79
C MET A 415 -44.77 -9.51 -5.20
N LYS A 416 -45.76 -8.62 -5.42
CA LYS A 416 -45.96 -7.95 -6.71
C LYS A 416 -44.70 -7.12 -7.08
N LYS A 417 -44.10 -6.40 -6.13
CA LYS A 417 -42.87 -5.63 -6.38
C LYS A 417 -41.71 -6.55 -6.82
N VAL A 418 -41.60 -7.73 -6.18
CA VAL A 418 -40.59 -8.72 -6.53
C VAL A 418 -40.78 -9.18 -7.99
N ILE A 419 -42.00 -9.55 -8.36
CA ILE A 419 -42.29 -10.06 -9.70
C ILE A 419 -42.14 -8.98 -10.76
N ASP A 420 -42.60 -7.76 -10.49
CA ASP A 420 -42.48 -6.65 -11.43
C ASP A 420 -41.01 -6.36 -11.77
N GLU A 421 -40.06 -6.68 -10.86
CA GLU A 421 -38.61 -6.46 -11.07
C GLU A 421 -37.89 -7.68 -11.69
N VAL A 422 -38.12 -8.89 -11.18
CA VAL A 422 -37.35 -10.08 -11.57
C VAL A 422 -38.14 -11.18 -12.28
N GLY A 423 -39.44 -11.04 -12.42
CA GLY A 423 -40.31 -12.03 -13.09
C GLY A 423 -40.56 -13.28 -12.25
N LEU A 424 -40.82 -14.41 -12.94
CA LEU A 424 -41.21 -15.70 -12.35
C LEU A 424 -40.26 -16.85 -12.75
N ASP A 425 -39.06 -16.53 -13.18
CA ASP A 425 -38.10 -17.57 -13.63
C ASP A 425 -37.56 -18.38 -12.46
N ASP A 426 -37.40 -17.74 -11.30
CA ASP A 426 -36.99 -18.39 -10.06
C ASP A 426 -38.13 -19.28 -9.50
N GLU A 427 -37.78 -20.52 -9.10
CA GLU A 427 -38.76 -21.53 -8.65
C GLU A 427 -39.34 -21.17 -7.28
N GLU A 428 -38.54 -20.61 -6.37
CA GLU A 428 -39.00 -20.20 -5.05
C GLU A 428 -39.96 -19.02 -5.13
N ILE A 429 -39.58 -17.99 -5.88
CA ILE A 429 -40.43 -16.81 -6.16
C ILE A 429 -41.77 -17.24 -6.82
N ARG A 430 -41.70 -18.16 -7.77
CA ARG A 430 -42.91 -18.71 -8.42
C ARG A 430 -43.80 -19.43 -7.44
N THR A 431 -43.23 -20.24 -6.56
CA THR A 431 -43.94 -20.99 -5.53
C THR A 431 -44.60 -20.06 -4.51
N HIS A 432 -43.86 -19.07 -4.01
CA HIS A 432 -44.39 -18.05 -3.11
C HIS A 432 -45.57 -17.30 -3.76
N TRP A 433 -45.38 -16.85 -5.00
CA TRP A 433 -46.43 -16.14 -5.73
C TRP A 433 -47.70 -16.96 -5.89
N GLN A 434 -47.63 -18.24 -6.25
CA GLN A 434 -48.79 -19.11 -6.40
C GLN A 434 -49.59 -19.20 -5.09
N LYS A 435 -48.92 -19.46 -3.98
CA LYS A 435 -49.54 -19.55 -2.66
C LYS A 435 -50.13 -18.22 -2.19
N ILE A 436 -49.44 -17.12 -2.43
CA ILE A 436 -49.90 -15.77 -2.05
C ILE A 436 -51.17 -15.36 -2.82
N LYS A 437 -51.22 -15.68 -4.12
CA LYS A 437 -52.44 -15.41 -4.92
C LYS A 437 -53.69 -16.16 -4.40
N GLU A 438 -53.51 -17.35 -3.86
CA GLU A 438 -54.58 -18.16 -3.31
C GLU A 438 -54.95 -17.80 -1.87
N CYS A 439 -54.22 -16.88 -1.26
CA CYS A 439 -54.45 -16.45 0.11
C CYS A 439 -55.82 -15.75 0.22
N LYS A 440 -56.75 -16.37 0.92
CA LYS A 440 -58.06 -15.77 1.23
C LYS A 440 -57.99 -15.02 2.55
N LYS A 441 -58.71 -13.89 2.62
CA LYS A 441 -58.87 -13.12 3.85
C LYS A 441 -59.59 -13.91 4.92
#